data_b245543382f81e9a43add11c6a3b81bb
#
_entry.id   b245543382f81e9a43add11c6a3b81bb
#
_cell.length_a   1.000
_cell.length_b   1.000
_cell.length_c   1.000
_cell.angle_alpha   90.00
_cell.angle_beta   90.00
_cell.angle_gamma   90.00
#
_symmetry.space_group_name_H-M   'P 1'
#
loop_
_entity.id
_entity.type
_entity.pdbx_description
1 polymer ?
#
loop_
_entity_poly.entity_id
_entity_poly.type
_entity_poly.pdbx_seq_one_letter_code
_entity_poly.pdbx_strand_id
1 'polypeptide(L)'
;MGKVEENKIQKLNALLRSSYDLFITKGIAQTSIHDIVQRAGVAKGTFYLYFKDKYEIRDRLIVRTAEKLFLSAYEATQKAEFDAKDEAQLFEDKTIYLIDYVLDELQKNKLVLQFLSKNLSRGFFHLALESHEYGSDEKLIDYYYKVLEEIPSVHLRNPEIMLFLIVELASSASFSTILENDPISFAKLKPELYDAIRAIIRSHIILEENE
;
A
#
# COMPACT_ATOMS: atom_id res chain seq x y z
N MET A 1 -0.09 -29.62 -10.93
CA MET A 1 0.76 -29.25 -9.78
C MET A 1 0.97 -30.48 -8.94
N GLY A 2 2.20 -30.81 -8.53
CA GLY A 2 2.45 -32.05 -7.78
C GLY A 2 2.14 -31.85 -6.29
N LYS A 3 1.71 -32.93 -5.60
CA LYS A 3 1.36 -32.93 -4.16
C LYS A 3 2.44 -32.33 -3.24
N VAL A 4 3.71 -32.38 -3.64
CA VAL A 4 4.83 -31.78 -2.91
C VAL A 4 4.79 -30.25 -3.00
N GLU A 5 4.47 -29.69 -4.17
CA GLU A 5 4.36 -28.26 -4.41
C GLU A 5 3.15 -27.66 -3.69
N GLU A 6 2.03 -28.36 -3.72
CA GLU A 6 0.82 -27.98 -2.95
C GLU A 6 1.12 -27.90 -1.44
N ASN A 7 1.83 -28.90 -0.89
CA ASN A 7 2.25 -28.88 0.51
C ASN A 7 3.18 -27.72 0.87
N LYS A 8 4.09 -27.32 -0.04
CA LYS A 8 4.95 -26.16 0.18
C LYS A 8 4.15 -24.87 0.24
N ILE A 9 3.24 -24.67 -0.73
CA ILE A 9 2.36 -23.49 -0.78
C ILE A 9 1.47 -23.43 0.46
N GLN A 10 0.90 -24.55 0.90
CA GLN A 10 0.06 -24.60 2.11
C GLN A 10 0.85 -24.18 3.36
N LYS A 11 2.08 -24.67 3.54
CA LYS A 11 2.94 -24.29 4.68
C LYS A 11 3.35 -22.83 4.64
N LEU A 12 3.70 -22.32 3.47
CA LEU A 12 4.02 -20.90 3.27
C LEU A 12 2.81 -20.02 3.63
N ASN A 13 1.63 -20.35 3.12
CA ASN A 13 0.41 -19.61 3.42
C ASN A 13 0.01 -19.68 4.90
N ALA A 14 0.22 -20.83 5.56
CA ALA A 14 -0.01 -20.98 7.00
C ALA A 14 0.93 -20.08 7.82
N LEU A 15 2.21 -20.01 7.46
CA LEU A 15 3.18 -19.11 8.08
C LEU A 15 2.81 -17.64 7.88
N LEU A 16 2.48 -17.23 6.65
CA LEU A 16 2.08 -15.86 6.34
C LEU A 16 0.83 -15.45 7.12
N ARG A 17 -0.23 -16.28 7.11
CA ARG A 17 -1.47 -16.00 7.82
C ARG A 17 -1.26 -15.90 9.34
N SER A 18 -0.53 -16.88 9.92
CA SER A 18 -0.26 -16.89 11.35
C SER A 18 0.58 -15.71 11.81
N SER A 19 1.57 -15.30 10.99
CA SER A 19 2.40 -14.12 11.26
C SER A 19 1.58 -12.84 11.19
N TYR A 20 0.73 -12.69 10.18
CA TYR A 20 -0.14 -11.53 10.01
C TYR A 20 -1.05 -11.34 11.23
N ASP A 21 -1.75 -12.40 11.63
CA ASP A 21 -2.64 -12.36 12.80
C ASP A 21 -1.89 -11.96 14.08
N LEU A 22 -0.70 -12.53 14.30
CA LEU A 22 0.11 -12.23 15.48
C LEU A 22 0.68 -10.81 15.43
N PHE A 23 1.15 -10.35 14.29
CA PHE A 23 1.71 -9.00 14.14
C PHE A 23 0.66 -7.92 14.34
N ILE A 24 -0.56 -8.12 13.85
CA ILE A 24 -1.66 -7.18 14.04
C ILE A 24 -2.14 -7.16 15.50
N THR A 25 -2.26 -8.34 16.15
CA THR A 25 -2.87 -8.43 17.49
C THR A 25 -1.88 -8.22 18.62
N LYS A 26 -0.66 -8.77 18.50
CA LYS A 26 0.37 -8.76 19.55
C LYS A 26 1.50 -7.76 19.27
N GLY A 27 1.63 -7.34 18.00
CA GLY A 27 2.72 -6.50 17.52
C GLY A 27 3.97 -7.31 17.13
N ILE A 28 4.76 -6.76 16.21
CA ILE A 28 5.95 -7.42 15.65
C ILE A 28 7.01 -7.66 16.74
N ALA A 29 7.24 -6.67 17.61
CA ALA A 29 8.24 -6.76 18.67
C ALA A 29 7.96 -7.94 19.63
N GLN A 30 6.71 -8.10 20.02
CA GLN A 30 6.25 -9.11 21.00
C GLN A 30 6.02 -10.49 20.37
N THR A 31 6.09 -10.63 19.05
CA THR A 31 5.92 -11.91 18.37
C THR A 31 7.25 -12.60 18.15
N SER A 32 7.36 -13.84 18.62
CA SER A 32 8.52 -14.71 18.38
C SER A 32 8.30 -15.65 17.18
N ILE A 33 9.38 -16.18 16.60
CA ILE A 33 9.28 -17.22 15.57
C ILE A 33 8.61 -18.48 16.15
N HIS A 34 8.79 -18.75 17.45
CA HIS A 34 8.13 -19.86 18.12
C HIS A 34 6.60 -19.70 18.10
N ASP A 35 6.09 -18.51 18.43
CA ASP A 35 4.65 -18.21 18.35
C ASP A 35 4.10 -18.45 16.94
N ILE A 36 4.85 -17.99 15.93
CA ILE A 36 4.45 -18.11 14.51
C ILE A 36 4.32 -19.58 14.12
N VAL A 37 5.36 -20.39 14.35
CA VAL A 37 5.36 -21.80 13.93
C VAL A 37 4.37 -22.64 14.71
N GLN A 38 4.18 -22.36 15.99
CA GLN A 38 3.17 -22.99 16.83
C GLN A 38 1.77 -22.75 16.28
N ARG A 39 1.43 -21.50 15.97
CA ARG A 39 0.14 -21.11 15.40
C ARG A 39 -0.07 -21.65 13.99
N ALA A 40 1.00 -21.72 13.19
CA ALA A 40 0.96 -22.25 11.83
C ALA A 40 0.92 -23.79 11.77
N GLY A 41 1.16 -24.47 12.87
CA GLY A 41 1.20 -25.94 12.93
C GLY A 41 2.38 -26.55 12.17
N VAL A 42 3.52 -25.85 12.12
CA VAL A 42 4.72 -26.31 11.40
C VAL A 42 5.95 -26.37 12.33
N ALA A 43 6.94 -27.17 11.95
CA ALA A 43 8.21 -27.21 12.67
C ALA A 43 9.02 -25.93 12.49
N LYS A 44 9.83 -25.54 13.49
CA LYS A 44 10.69 -24.35 13.43
C LYS A 44 11.64 -24.36 12.22
N GLY A 45 12.17 -25.53 11.84
CA GLY A 45 12.98 -25.69 10.64
C GLY A 45 12.23 -25.34 9.34
N THR A 46 10.90 -25.57 9.31
CA THR A 46 10.07 -25.20 8.16
C THR A 46 10.01 -23.68 7.96
N PHE A 47 10.00 -22.90 9.03
CA PHE A 47 10.07 -21.44 8.95
C PHE A 47 11.31 -20.98 8.19
N TYR A 48 12.48 -21.52 8.57
CA TYR A 48 13.77 -21.14 7.97
C TYR A 48 14.00 -21.63 6.53
N LEU A 49 13.11 -22.49 6.02
CA LEU A 49 13.09 -22.80 4.58
C LEU A 49 12.48 -21.69 3.73
N TYR A 50 11.68 -20.79 4.34
CA TYR A 50 10.96 -19.73 3.63
C TYR A 50 11.43 -18.32 4.01
N PHE A 51 11.91 -18.13 5.24
CA PHE A 51 12.25 -16.80 5.79
C PHE A 51 13.49 -16.89 6.67
N LYS A 52 14.40 -15.93 6.53
CA LYS A 52 15.58 -15.83 7.39
C LYS A 52 15.24 -15.41 8.82
N ASP A 53 14.23 -14.53 8.97
CA ASP A 53 13.78 -14.04 10.28
C ASP A 53 12.34 -13.52 10.21
N LYS A 54 11.83 -13.04 11.37
CA LYS A 54 10.46 -12.49 11.47
C LYS A 54 10.28 -11.15 10.76
N TYR A 55 11.36 -10.45 10.44
CA TYR A 55 11.30 -9.16 9.76
C TYR A 55 11.13 -9.34 8.25
N GLU A 56 11.72 -10.38 7.68
CA GLU A 56 11.48 -10.73 6.27
C GLU A 56 10.02 -11.09 6.01
N ILE A 57 9.41 -11.93 6.89
CA ILE A 57 7.98 -12.25 6.73
C ILE A 57 7.09 -11.02 6.98
N ARG A 58 7.48 -10.11 7.92
CA ARG A 58 6.81 -8.83 8.12
C ARG A 58 6.82 -8.01 6.83
N ASP A 59 7.98 -7.82 6.21
CA ASP A 59 8.13 -6.98 5.03
C ASP A 59 7.28 -7.52 3.87
N ARG A 60 7.29 -8.84 3.66
CA ARG A 60 6.41 -9.50 2.68
C ARG A 60 4.91 -9.30 2.98
N LEU A 61 4.51 -9.30 4.26
CA LEU A 61 3.12 -9.06 4.65
C LEU A 61 2.69 -7.62 4.48
N ILE A 62 3.59 -6.65 4.76
CA ILE A 62 3.33 -5.22 4.53
C ILE A 62 3.03 -5.00 3.06
N VAL A 63 3.88 -5.53 2.19
CA VAL A 63 3.73 -5.51 0.74
C VAL A 63 2.37 -6.04 0.31
N ARG A 64 2.04 -7.29 0.66
CA ARG A 64 0.75 -7.91 0.29
C ARG A 64 -0.47 -7.16 0.82
N THR A 65 -0.33 -6.55 2.00
CA THR A 65 -1.45 -5.79 2.59
C THR A 65 -1.65 -4.46 1.84
N ALA A 66 -0.56 -3.78 1.50
CA ALA A 66 -0.59 -2.55 0.70
C ALA A 66 -1.13 -2.81 -0.71
N GLU A 67 -0.68 -3.89 -1.37
CA GLU A 67 -1.19 -4.30 -2.70
C GLU A 67 -2.69 -4.53 -2.68
N LYS A 68 -3.19 -5.31 -1.74
CA LYS A 68 -4.64 -5.58 -1.63
C LYS A 68 -5.45 -4.32 -1.44
N LEU A 69 -4.97 -3.42 -0.57
CA LEU A 69 -5.64 -2.16 -0.28
C LEU A 69 -5.67 -1.26 -1.52
N PHE A 70 -4.55 -1.16 -2.22
CA PHE A 70 -4.44 -0.38 -3.45
C PHE A 70 -5.32 -0.96 -4.57
N LEU A 71 -5.31 -2.29 -4.78
CA LEU A 71 -6.15 -2.94 -5.78
C LEU A 71 -7.63 -2.68 -5.53
N SER A 72 -8.08 -2.78 -4.27
CA SER A 72 -9.47 -2.47 -3.92
C SER A 72 -9.81 -1.01 -4.20
N ALA A 73 -8.88 -0.09 -3.93
CA ALA A 73 -9.05 1.34 -4.22
C ALA A 73 -9.09 1.60 -5.73
N TYR A 74 -8.19 0.96 -6.50
CA TYR A 74 -8.16 1.06 -7.96
C TYR A 74 -9.47 0.55 -8.57
N GLU A 75 -9.94 -0.64 -8.17
CA GLU A 75 -11.22 -1.18 -8.65
C GLU A 75 -12.42 -0.28 -8.31
N ALA A 76 -12.39 0.38 -7.15
CA ALA A 76 -13.42 1.35 -6.76
C ALA A 76 -13.36 2.60 -7.63
N THR A 77 -12.15 3.09 -7.93
CA THR A 77 -11.92 4.25 -8.81
C THR A 77 -12.43 3.97 -10.24
N GLN A 78 -12.24 2.75 -10.76
CA GLN A 78 -12.73 2.35 -12.09
C GLN A 78 -14.27 2.32 -12.21
N LYS A 79 -14.97 2.21 -11.08
CA LYS A 79 -16.44 2.18 -11.03
C LYS A 79 -17.06 3.54 -10.70
N ALA A 80 -16.24 4.50 -10.29
CA ALA A 80 -16.68 5.84 -9.93
C ALA A 80 -16.85 6.72 -11.19
N GLU A 81 -17.84 7.61 -11.14
CA GLU A 81 -18.05 8.64 -12.15
C GLU A 81 -17.39 9.94 -11.69
N PHE A 82 -16.72 10.63 -12.61
CA PHE A 82 -16.03 11.88 -12.35
C PHE A 82 -16.55 12.97 -13.29
N ASP A 83 -16.92 14.12 -12.74
CA ASP A 83 -17.30 15.32 -13.50
C ASP A 83 -16.09 16.26 -13.56
N ALA A 84 -15.17 15.97 -14.50
CA ALA A 84 -13.94 16.73 -14.69
C ALA A 84 -14.03 17.58 -15.96
N LYS A 85 -13.48 18.80 -15.90
CA LYS A 85 -13.49 19.75 -17.02
C LYS A 85 -12.45 19.41 -18.10
N ASP A 86 -11.36 18.76 -17.67
CA ASP A 86 -10.24 18.35 -18.50
C ASP A 86 -9.56 17.11 -17.94
N GLU A 87 -8.62 16.54 -18.68
CA GLU A 87 -7.92 15.32 -18.28
C GLU A 87 -6.99 15.54 -17.07
N ALA A 88 -6.43 16.72 -16.89
CA ALA A 88 -5.60 17.03 -15.72
C ALA A 88 -6.44 17.01 -14.44
N GLN A 89 -7.63 17.63 -14.47
CA GLN A 89 -8.57 17.54 -13.35
C GLN A 89 -9.06 16.12 -13.13
N LEU A 90 -9.34 15.36 -14.19
CA LEU A 90 -9.72 13.94 -14.09
C LEU A 90 -8.65 13.12 -13.37
N PHE A 91 -7.37 13.34 -13.70
CA PHE A 91 -6.24 12.68 -13.07
C PHE A 91 -6.14 13.03 -11.58
N GLU A 92 -6.29 14.33 -11.23
CA GLU A 92 -6.34 14.77 -9.84
C GLU A 92 -7.47 14.10 -9.08
N ASP A 93 -8.68 14.12 -9.63
CA ASP A 93 -9.89 13.60 -8.96
C ASP A 93 -9.82 12.08 -8.77
N LYS A 94 -9.36 11.33 -9.77
CA LYS A 94 -9.09 9.89 -9.65
C LYS A 94 -8.04 9.59 -8.57
N THR A 95 -6.96 10.37 -8.54
CA THR A 95 -5.89 10.19 -7.54
C THR A 95 -6.39 10.48 -6.13
N ILE A 96 -7.13 11.57 -5.92
CA ILE A 96 -7.72 11.90 -4.63
C ILE A 96 -8.72 10.84 -4.20
N TYR A 97 -9.60 10.36 -5.09
CA TYR A 97 -10.56 9.31 -4.80
C TYR A 97 -9.88 8.02 -4.33
N LEU A 98 -8.81 7.61 -5.02
CA LEU A 98 -8.02 6.44 -4.65
C LEU A 98 -7.43 6.59 -3.25
N ILE A 99 -6.83 7.74 -2.96
CA ILE A 99 -6.24 8.04 -1.65
C ILE A 99 -7.31 8.08 -0.57
N ASP A 100 -8.46 8.72 -0.85
CA ASP A 100 -9.59 8.80 0.05
C ASP A 100 -10.10 7.41 0.44
N TYR A 101 -10.27 6.53 -0.54
CA TYR A 101 -10.65 5.14 -0.31
C TYR A 101 -9.67 4.42 0.61
N VAL A 102 -8.36 4.53 0.33
CA VAL A 102 -7.31 3.92 1.14
C VAL A 102 -7.35 4.43 2.59
N LEU A 103 -7.46 5.74 2.78
CA LEU A 103 -7.48 6.35 4.10
C LEU A 103 -8.75 6.00 4.88
N ASP A 104 -9.89 5.93 4.22
CA ASP A 104 -11.15 5.50 4.83
C ASP A 104 -11.10 4.03 5.28
N GLU A 105 -10.52 3.12 4.47
CA GLU A 105 -10.31 1.72 4.87
C GLU A 105 -9.33 1.59 6.05
N LEU A 106 -8.27 2.39 6.07
CA LEU A 106 -7.32 2.44 7.19
C LEU A 106 -7.95 3.03 8.45
N GLN A 107 -8.85 4.01 8.33
CA GLN A 107 -9.60 4.55 9.45
C GLN A 107 -10.55 3.51 10.08
N LYS A 108 -11.19 2.68 9.24
CA LYS A 108 -12.03 1.56 9.70
C LYS A 108 -11.23 0.47 10.39
N ASN A 109 -9.96 0.27 9.97
CA ASN A 109 -9.10 -0.78 10.51
C ASN A 109 -7.77 -0.24 11.04
N LYS A 110 -7.83 0.34 12.25
CA LYS A 110 -6.67 0.93 12.92
C LYS A 110 -5.51 -0.05 13.16
N LEU A 111 -5.79 -1.35 13.28
CA LEU A 111 -4.74 -2.37 13.42
C LEU A 111 -3.94 -2.53 12.13
N VAL A 112 -4.59 -2.48 10.98
CA VAL A 112 -3.92 -2.48 9.68
C VAL A 112 -3.12 -1.19 9.51
N LEU A 113 -3.68 -0.04 9.88
CA LEU A 113 -2.96 1.23 9.85
C LEU A 113 -1.68 1.17 10.70
N GLN A 114 -1.76 0.66 11.96
CA GLN A 114 -0.59 0.49 12.84
C GLN A 114 0.45 -0.45 12.24
N PHE A 115 0.01 -1.51 11.56
CA PHE A 115 0.89 -2.47 10.92
C PHE A 115 1.63 -1.87 9.71
N LEU A 116 0.93 -1.08 8.91
CA LEU A 116 1.50 -0.44 7.70
C LEU A 116 2.34 0.80 8.02
N SER A 117 1.98 1.58 9.03
CA SER A 117 2.32 2.99 9.23
C SER A 117 3.78 3.39 9.24
N LYS A 118 4.67 2.54 9.69
CA LYS A 118 6.12 2.87 9.75
C LYS A 118 6.91 2.34 8.55
N ASN A 119 6.24 1.64 7.65
CA ASN A 119 6.90 0.88 6.59
C ASN A 119 6.20 1.03 5.24
N LEU A 120 5.09 1.81 5.16
CA LEU A 120 4.30 1.89 3.94
C LEU A 120 5.11 2.50 2.79
N SER A 121 5.73 3.64 3.00
CA SER A 121 6.55 4.32 1.99
C SER A 121 7.79 3.51 1.62
N ARG A 122 8.48 2.94 2.61
CA ARG A 122 9.65 2.09 2.37
C ARG A 122 9.24 0.80 1.67
N GLY A 123 8.17 0.15 2.10
CA GLY A 123 7.60 -1.03 1.46
C GLY A 123 7.13 -0.73 0.05
N PHE A 124 6.41 0.37 -0.13
CA PHE A 124 5.90 0.81 -1.42
C PHE A 124 7.02 1.11 -2.43
N PHE A 125 8.10 1.78 -2.00
CA PHE A 125 9.23 2.11 -2.88
C PHE A 125 10.08 0.89 -3.25
N HIS A 126 10.34 -0.02 -2.31
CA HIS A 126 10.98 -1.30 -2.60
C HIS A 126 10.13 -2.18 -3.53
N LEU A 127 8.82 -2.13 -3.37
CA LEU A 127 7.87 -2.82 -4.23
C LEU A 127 7.82 -2.27 -5.65
N ALA A 128 7.82 -0.95 -5.78
CA ALA A 128 7.80 -0.30 -7.07
C ALA A 128 9.04 -0.65 -7.90
N LEU A 129 10.20 -0.82 -7.24
CA LEU A 129 11.50 -0.99 -7.91
C LEU A 129 12.02 -2.44 -7.94
N GLU A 130 11.68 -3.31 -6.96
CA GLU A 130 12.39 -4.58 -6.75
C GLU A 130 11.51 -5.85 -6.84
N SER A 131 10.23 -5.77 -7.13
CA SER A 131 9.25 -6.82 -6.86
C SER A 131 9.24 -8.05 -7.78
N HIS A 132 10.38 -8.58 -8.19
CA HIS A 132 10.44 -9.94 -8.76
C HIS A 132 10.39 -11.06 -7.72
N GLU A 133 10.58 -10.75 -6.42
CA GLU A 133 10.76 -11.79 -5.37
C GLU A 133 9.49 -12.22 -4.64
N TYR A 134 8.37 -11.49 -4.72
CA TYR A 134 7.24 -11.71 -3.81
C TYR A 134 5.97 -12.32 -4.39
N GLY A 135 5.98 -12.72 -5.67
CA GLY A 135 5.01 -13.69 -6.20
C GLY A 135 3.64 -13.13 -6.62
N SER A 136 3.51 -11.83 -6.89
CA SER A 136 2.44 -11.29 -7.74
C SER A 136 2.93 -11.16 -9.18
N ASP A 137 2.15 -11.63 -10.15
CA ASP A 137 2.46 -11.50 -11.57
C ASP A 137 2.40 -10.04 -12.06
N GLU A 138 1.70 -9.17 -11.34
CA GLU A 138 1.59 -7.72 -11.58
C GLU A 138 2.08 -6.94 -10.36
N LYS A 139 2.86 -5.89 -10.59
CA LYS A 139 3.40 -5.01 -9.56
C LYS A 139 2.43 -3.88 -9.24
N LEU A 140 2.46 -3.38 -8.02
CA LEU A 140 1.70 -2.19 -7.63
C LEU A 140 2.01 -0.98 -8.54
N ILE A 141 3.27 -0.85 -8.98
CA ILE A 141 3.70 0.18 -9.92
C ILE A 141 3.05 0.02 -11.30
N ASP A 142 2.77 -1.22 -11.74
CA ASP A 142 2.13 -1.47 -13.04
C ASP A 142 0.70 -0.92 -13.05
N TYR A 143 -0.02 -0.99 -11.93
CA TYR A 143 -1.35 -0.35 -11.80
C TYR A 143 -1.27 1.16 -11.81
N TYR A 144 -0.22 1.73 -11.21
CA TYR A 144 0.01 3.17 -11.28
C TYR A 144 0.25 3.63 -12.71
N TYR A 145 1.08 2.91 -13.47
CA TYR A 145 1.29 3.22 -14.88
C TYR A 145 0.03 2.99 -15.73
N LYS A 146 -0.79 1.97 -15.43
CA LYS A 146 -2.10 1.81 -16.08
C LYS A 146 -3.01 3.04 -15.87
N VAL A 147 -3.02 3.62 -14.67
CA VAL A 147 -3.78 4.87 -14.43
C VAL A 147 -3.26 6.02 -15.29
N LEU A 148 -1.93 6.12 -15.48
CA LEU A 148 -1.35 7.14 -16.35
C LEU A 148 -1.67 6.88 -17.83
N GLU A 149 -1.66 5.62 -18.26
CA GLU A 149 -2.01 5.23 -19.64
C GLU A 149 -3.49 5.52 -19.98
N GLU A 150 -4.39 5.54 -18.99
CA GLU A 150 -5.80 5.89 -19.17
C GLU A 150 -6.01 7.39 -19.46
N ILE A 151 -5.00 8.24 -19.21
CA ILE A 151 -5.08 9.69 -19.39
C ILE A 151 -3.84 10.15 -20.17
N PRO A 152 -3.77 9.85 -21.48
CA PRO A 152 -2.55 9.99 -22.27
C PRO A 152 -2.11 11.44 -22.52
N SER A 153 -2.99 12.43 -22.36
CA SER A 153 -2.62 13.84 -22.48
C SER A 153 -1.95 14.39 -21.21
N VAL A 154 -1.96 13.66 -20.09
CA VAL A 154 -1.30 14.07 -18.86
C VAL A 154 0.13 13.57 -18.85
N HIS A 155 1.06 14.46 -19.13
CA HIS A 155 2.50 14.16 -19.06
C HIS A 155 3.04 14.60 -17.70
N LEU A 156 3.73 13.69 -17.01
CA LEU A 156 4.24 13.94 -15.68
C LEU A 156 5.78 13.97 -15.66
N ARG A 157 6.33 14.96 -14.96
CA ARG A 157 7.75 15.00 -14.63
C ARG A 157 8.00 14.11 -13.40
N ASN A 158 8.89 13.13 -13.53
CA ASN A 158 9.28 12.22 -12.45
C ASN A 158 8.08 11.60 -11.70
N PRO A 159 7.22 10.82 -12.38
CA PRO A 159 5.98 10.30 -11.81
C PRO A 159 6.20 9.44 -10.55
N GLU A 160 7.33 8.72 -10.47
CA GLU A 160 7.68 7.91 -9.27
C GLU A 160 7.99 8.78 -8.06
N ILE A 161 8.65 9.93 -8.27
CA ILE A 161 8.94 10.88 -7.19
C ILE A 161 7.64 11.54 -6.72
N MET A 162 6.75 11.90 -7.64
CA MET A 162 5.42 12.43 -7.31
C MET A 162 4.65 11.42 -6.43
N LEU A 163 4.59 10.17 -6.87
CA LEU A 163 3.92 9.12 -6.13
C LEU A 163 4.52 8.94 -4.73
N PHE A 164 5.85 8.93 -4.62
CA PHE A 164 6.54 8.86 -3.33
C PHE A 164 6.14 10.01 -2.40
N LEU A 165 6.19 11.25 -2.87
CA LEU A 165 5.81 12.42 -2.09
C LEU A 165 4.35 12.34 -1.61
N ILE A 166 3.45 11.90 -2.47
CA ILE A 166 2.02 11.72 -2.13
C ILE A 166 1.86 10.66 -1.04
N VAL A 167 2.50 9.49 -1.18
CA VAL A 167 2.42 8.39 -0.22
C VAL A 167 3.02 8.80 1.13
N GLU A 168 4.18 9.46 1.14
CA GLU A 168 4.81 9.97 2.37
C GLU A 168 3.91 10.97 3.07
N LEU A 169 3.40 11.97 2.34
CA LEU A 169 2.51 12.97 2.90
C LEU A 169 1.24 12.34 3.47
N ALA A 170 0.55 11.51 2.69
CA ALA A 170 -0.71 10.89 3.09
C ALA A 170 -0.52 9.96 4.29
N SER A 171 0.50 9.10 4.29
CA SER A 171 0.74 8.14 5.36
C SER A 171 1.20 8.82 6.65
N SER A 172 2.16 9.74 6.56
CA SER A 172 2.72 10.42 7.74
C SER A 172 1.70 11.34 8.40
N ALA A 173 0.99 12.16 7.61
CA ALA A 173 0.00 13.09 8.13
C ALA A 173 -1.24 12.40 8.72
N SER A 174 -1.65 11.27 8.14
CA SER A 174 -2.87 10.57 8.55
C SER A 174 -2.66 9.67 9.76
N PHE A 175 -1.45 9.19 10.02
CA PHE A 175 -1.18 8.18 11.04
C PHE A 175 -1.62 8.63 12.44
N SER A 176 -1.04 9.72 12.96
CA SER A 176 -1.36 10.21 14.31
C SER A 176 -2.79 10.75 14.40
N THR A 177 -3.28 11.40 13.34
CA THR A 177 -4.62 11.95 13.31
C THR A 177 -5.72 10.88 13.29
N ILE A 178 -5.50 9.74 12.64
CA ILE A 178 -6.45 8.62 12.66
C ILE A 178 -6.36 7.82 13.97
N LEU A 179 -5.15 7.56 14.47
CA LEU A 179 -4.98 6.72 15.67
C LEU A 179 -5.24 7.47 16.97
N GLU A 180 -4.71 8.68 17.09
CA GLU A 180 -4.60 9.41 18.33
C GLU A 180 -5.44 10.70 18.33
N ASN A 181 -5.96 11.10 17.17
CA ASN A 181 -6.68 12.37 16.97
C ASN A 181 -5.80 13.59 17.34
N ASP A 182 -4.50 13.46 17.14
CA ASP A 182 -3.46 14.43 17.53
C ASP A 182 -2.57 14.78 16.31
N PRO A 183 -2.16 16.04 16.11
CA PRO A 183 -2.54 17.27 16.85
C PRO A 183 -3.93 17.80 16.50
N ILE A 184 -4.56 17.28 15.45
CA ILE A 184 -5.90 17.64 14.97
C ILE A 184 -6.68 16.37 14.61
N SER A 185 -8.01 16.49 14.48
CA SER A 185 -8.82 15.36 14.01
C SER A 185 -8.58 15.09 12.53
N PHE A 186 -8.67 13.81 12.15
CA PHE A 186 -8.53 13.41 10.74
C PHE A 186 -9.57 14.12 9.84
N ALA A 187 -10.77 14.34 10.32
CA ALA A 187 -11.81 15.07 9.59
C ALA A 187 -11.43 16.53 9.26
N LYS A 188 -10.63 17.19 10.13
CA LYS A 188 -10.09 18.51 9.85
C LYS A 188 -8.86 18.47 8.95
N LEU A 189 -8.03 17.43 9.07
CA LEU A 189 -6.85 17.25 8.21
C LEU A 189 -7.23 16.96 6.77
N LYS A 190 -8.25 16.12 6.56
CA LYS A 190 -8.60 15.51 5.28
C LYS A 190 -8.70 16.50 4.11
N PRO A 191 -9.43 17.63 4.18
CA PRO A 191 -9.48 18.60 3.09
C PRO A 191 -8.12 19.24 2.79
N GLU A 192 -7.38 19.66 3.81
CA GLU A 192 -6.07 20.29 3.66
C GLU A 192 -5.04 19.32 3.04
N LEU A 193 -5.10 18.05 3.45
CA LEU A 193 -4.26 17.00 2.88
C LEU A 193 -4.53 16.82 1.38
N TYR A 194 -5.79 16.82 0.97
CA TYR A 194 -6.15 16.66 -0.44
C TYR A 194 -5.75 17.86 -1.27
N ASP A 195 -5.88 19.07 -0.77
CA ASP A 195 -5.40 20.27 -1.44
C ASP A 195 -3.88 20.27 -1.60
N ALA A 196 -3.15 19.83 -0.58
CA ALA A 196 -1.70 19.66 -0.67
C ALA A 196 -1.29 18.58 -1.70
N ILE A 197 -2.02 17.46 -1.76
CA ILE A 197 -1.78 16.41 -2.77
C ILE A 197 -2.07 16.94 -4.19
N ARG A 198 -3.16 17.67 -4.40
CA ARG A 198 -3.44 18.33 -5.67
C ARG A 198 -2.32 19.27 -6.09
N ALA A 199 -1.77 20.05 -5.16
CA ALA A 199 -0.63 20.93 -5.44
C ALA A 199 0.62 20.14 -5.86
N ILE A 200 0.89 18.99 -5.23
CA ILE A 200 1.98 18.10 -5.65
C ILE A 200 1.74 17.60 -7.09
N ILE A 201 0.55 17.12 -7.40
CA ILE A 201 0.20 16.62 -8.74
C ILE A 201 0.42 17.73 -9.77
N ARG A 202 -0.16 18.92 -9.57
CA ARG A 202 -0.04 20.07 -10.48
C ARG A 202 1.42 20.49 -10.69
N SER A 203 2.26 20.41 -9.68
CA SER A 203 3.68 20.74 -9.81
C SER A 203 4.47 19.76 -10.68
N HIS A 204 3.91 18.57 -10.94
CA HIS A 204 4.53 17.53 -11.75
C HIS A 204 3.91 17.41 -13.14
N ILE A 205 2.74 17.99 -13.40
CA ILE A 205 2.17 18.03 -14.74
C ILE A 205 3.03 18.93 -15.63
N ILE A 206 3.45 18.41 -16.77
CA ILE A 206 4.15 19.16 -17.81
C ILE A 206 3.07 19.85 -18.64
N LEU A 207 3.01 21.18 -18.56
CA LEU A 207 2.18 21.97 -19.48
C LEU A 207 2.91 21.98 -20.82
N GLU A 208 2.28 21.48 -21.88
CA GLU A 208 2.78 21.73 -23.24
C GLU A 208 2.72 23.25 -23.47
N GLU A 209 3.88 23.87 -23.64
CA GLU A 209 3.94 25.24 -24.15
C GLU A 209 3.36 25.19 -25.55
N ASN A 210 2.16 25.79 -25.72
CA ASN A 210 1.60 26.02 -27.06
C ASN A 210 2.59 26.91 -27.84
N GLU A 211 3.29 26.28 -28.81
CA GLU A 211 4.06 27.01 -29.81
C GLU A 211 3.14 27.86 -30.71
#